data_238c59ab627ac3366690729b7d159c2a
#
_entry.id   238c59ab627ac3366690729b7d159c2a
#
_cell.length_a   1.000
_cell.length_b   1.000
_cell.length_c   1.000
_cell.angle_alpha   90.00
_cell.angle_beta   90.00
_cell.angle_gamma   90.00
#
_symmetry.space_group_name_H-M   'P 1'
#
loop_
_entity.id
_entity.type
_entity.pdbx_description
1 polymer ?
#
loop_
_entity_poly.entity_id
_entity_poly.type
_entity_poly.pdbx_seq_one_letter_code
_entity_poly.pdbx_strand_id
1 'polypeptide(L)'
;MPELHLRVKSPCALLFFYTLLLAVDSTGVFRLSILCALLHECGHIMVFIALEHRLPALEASLAGLCLSMRGVLLSPGRELLLAAAGPAVNLLLAGTMLAWMDGPAGYSYFGLWFASTNLLVGGFNLLPVPGLDGWRIAGCLRQLVQYRLRCHSTYPYI
;
A
#
# COMPACT_ATOMS: atom_id res chain seq x y z
N MET A 1 5.49 0.70 -26.58
CA MET A 1 5.78 1.40 -25.32
C MET A 1 4.66 1.03 -24.35
N PRO A 2 4.95 0.65 -23.10
CA PRO A 2 3.88 0.38 -22.13
C PRO A 2 3.16 1.69 -21.81
N GLU A 3 1.90 1.79 -22.20
CA GLU A 3 1.09 2.97 -21.91
C GLU A 3 0.53 2.87 -20.51
N LEU A 4 0.71 3.93 -19.73
CA LEU A 4 0.11 4.06 -18.40
C LEU A 4 -1.39 4.30 -18.57
N HIS A 5 -2.22 3.31 -18.27
CA HIS A 5 -3.66 3.46 -18.30
C HIS A 5 -4.15 4.01 -16.95
N LEU A 6 -4.33 5.33 -16.88
CA LEU A 6 -4.96 5.99 -15.74
C LEU A 6 -6.47 6.13 -15.98
N ARG A 7 -7.28 5.47 -15.18
CA ARG A 7 -8.74 5.60 -15.20
C ARG A 7 -9.22 6.35 -13.98
N VAL A 8 -9.82 7.52 -14.18
CA VAL A 8 -10.36 8.34 -13.10
C VAL A 8 -11.87 8.14 -13.04
N LYS A 9 -12.39 7.64 -11.91
CA LYS A 9 -13.83 7.55 -11.66
C LYS A 9 -14.31 8.87 -11.09
N SER A 10 -15.29 9.51 -11.76
CA SER A 10 -15.91 10.77 -11.33
C SER A 10 -14.91 11.91 -11.08
N PRO A 11 -14.18 12.39 -12.11
CA PRO A 11 -13.08 13.35 -11.94
C PRO A 11 -13.51 14.64 -11.25
N CYS A 12 -14.69 15.16 -11.57
CA CYS A 12 -15.22 16.40 -10.96
C CYS A 12 -15.49 16.23 -9.47
N ALA A 13 -16.08 15.10 -9.06
CA ALA A 13 -16.36 14.83 -7.64
C ALA A 13 -15.06 14.64 -6.86
N LEU A 14 -14.07 13.99 -7.48
CA LEU A 14 -12.74 13.77 -6.89
C LEU A 14 -12.01 15.10 -6.69
N LEU A 15 -11.95 15.95 -7.73
CA LEU A 15 -11.36 17.27 -7.64
C LEU A 15 -12.06 18.13 -6.58
N PHE A 16 -13.38 18.18 -6.58
CA PHE A 16 -14.15 18.95 -5.60
C PHE A 16 -13.85 18.49 -4.17
N PHE A 17 -13.90 17.18 -3.93
CA PHE A 17 -13.68 16.60 -2.60
C PHE A 17 -12.26 16.89 -2.08
N TYR A 18 -11.23 16.62 -2.88
CA TYR A 18 -9.85 16.89 -2.46
C TYR A 18 -9.54 18.38 -2.32
N THR A 19 -10.08 19.22 -3.21
CA THR A 19 -9.92 20.68 -3.09
C THR A 19 -10.57 21.18 -1.81
N LEU A 20 -11.78 20.71 -1.46
CA LEU A 20 -12.45 21.07 -0.23
C LEU A 20 -11.66 20.62 1.01
N LEU A 21 -11.18 19.38 1.02
CA LEU A 21 -10.35 18.86 2.12
C LEU A 21 -9.06 19.69 2.31
N LEU A 22 -8.39 20.02 1.21
CA LEU A 22 -7.16 20.81 1.25
C LEU A 22 -7.42 22.27 1.66
N ALA A 23 -8.57 22.85 1.29
CA ALA A 23 -8.94 24.20 1.67
C ALA A 23 -9.26 24.34 3.17
N VAL A 24 -9.81 23.30 3.79
CA VAL A 24 -10.13 23.25 5.22
C VAL A 24 -8.92 22.81 6.07
N ASP A 25 -7.88 22.26 5.45
CA ASP A 25 -6.70 21.73 6.15
C ASP A 25 -5.78 22.84 6.67
N SER A 26 -6.14 23.43 7.79
CA SER A 26 -5.34 24.43 8.50
C SER A 26 -4.11 23.82 9.20
N THR A 27 -4.15 22.53 9.51
CA THR A 27 -3.12 21.83 10.28
C THR A 27 -2.08 21.11 9.42
N GLY A 28 -2.33 20.92 8.13
CA GLY A 28 -1.49 20.12 7.23
C GLY A 28 -1.66 18.61 7.37
N VAL A 29 -2.59 18.14 8.20
CA VAL A 29 -2.82 16.71 8.45
C VAL A 29 -3.24 15.98 7.18
N PHE A 30 -4.19 16.54 6.42
CA PHE A 30 -4.66 15.92 5.17
C PHE A 30 -3.57 15.87 4.11
N ARG A 31 -2.80 16.96 3.95
CA ARG A 31 -1.66 16.99 3.01
C ARG A 31 -0.65 15.91 3.33
N LEU A 32 -0.32 15.74 4.61
CA LEU A 32 0.61 14.72 5.06
C LEU A 32 0.04 13.31 4.87
N SER A 33 -1.25 13.12 5.19
CA SER A 33 -1.94 11.83 4.98
C SER A 33 -1.99 11.43 3.52
N ILE A 34 -2.27 12.38 2.61
CA ILE A 34 -2.22 12.14 1.16
C ILE A 34 -0.80 11.75 0.72
N LEU A 35 0.22 12.45 1.21
CA LEU A 35 1.61 12.12 0.90
C LEU A 35 1.96 10.69 1.37
N CYS A 36 1.61 10.33 2.60
CA CYS A 36 1.86 8.98 3.13
C CYS A 36 1.09 7.90 2.37
N ALA A 37 -0.15 8.18 1.92
CA ALA A 37 -0.92 7.29 1.07
C ALA A 37 -0.30 7.13 -0.33
N LEU A 38 0.20 8.21 -0.94
CA LEU A 38 0.92 8.13 -2.21
C LEU A 38 2.20 7.31 -2.10
N LEU A 39 2.97 7.47 -1.01
CA LEU A 39 4.18 6.69 -0.75
C LEU A 39 3.84 5.20 -0.57
N HIS A 40 2.72 4.88 0.08
CA HIS A 40 2.18 3.54 0.19
C HIS A 40 1.91 2.93 -1.20
N GLU A 41 1.18 3.63 -2.06
CA GLU A 41 0.89 3.17 -3.43
C GLU A 41 2.16 3.02 -4.28
N CYS A 42 3.15 3.90 -4.08
CA CYS A 42 4.45 3.76 -4.72
C CYS A 42 5.13 2.44 -4.36
N GLY A 43 4.97 1.95 -3.12
CA GLY A 43 5.46 0.63 -2.71
C GLY A 43 4.88 -0.50 -3.56
N HIS A 44 3.57 -0.51 -3.74
CA HIS A 44 2.89 -1.49 -4.61
C HIS A 44 3.34 -1.37 -6.07
N ILE A 45 3.42 -0.16 -6.60
CA ILE A 45 3.84 0.08 -7.99
C ILE A 45 5.26 -0.42 -8.23
N MET A 46 6.20 -0.12 -7.34
CA MET A 46 7.59 -0.57 -7.46
C MET A 46 7.70 -2.09 -7.49
N VAL A 47 7.02 -2.78 -6.57
CA VAL A 47 7.04 -4.24 -6.52
C VAL A 47 6.33 -4.84 -7.73
N PHE A 48 5.21 -4.25 -8.19
CA PHE A 48 4.52 -4.70 -9.40
C PHE A 48 5.43 -4.61 -10.64
N ILE A 49 6.12 -3.49 -10.82
CA ILE A 49 7.08 -3.31 -11.94
C ILE A 49 8.22 -4.31 -11.84
N ALA A 50 8.74 -4.56 -10.64
CA ALA A 50 9.82 -5.53 -10.43
C ALA A 50 9.39 -6.96 -10.75
N LEU A 51 8.14 -7.34 -10.49
CA LEU A 51 7.61 -8.68 -10.71
C LEU A 51 7.17 -8.93 -12.16
N GLU A 52 6.56 -7.93 -12.80
CA GLU A 52 5.87 -8.08 -14.08
C GLU A 52 6.58 -7.34 -15.24
N HIS A 53 7.59 -6.50 -14.95
CA HIS A 53 8.34 -5.70 -15.95
C HIS A 53 7.45 -4.84 -16.85
N ARG A 54 6.29 -4.41 -16.34
CA ARG A 54 5.33 -3.54 -17.03
C ARG A 54 4.69 -2.55 -16.05
N LEU A 55 4.15 -1.45 -16.57
CA LEU A 55 3.42 -0.48 -15.77
C LEU A 55 2.04 -1.03 -15.41
N PRO A 56 1.59 -0.85 -14.16
CA PRO A 56 0.24 -1.22 -13.75
C PRO A 56 -0.80 -0.25 -14.32
N ALA A 57 -2.04 -0.72 -14.47
CA ALA A 57 -3.16 0.18 -14.68
C ALA A 57 -3.59 0.77 -13.32
N LEU A 58 -3.71 2.10 -13.26
CA LEU A 58 -4.10 2.83 -12.06
C LEU A 58 -5.54 3.30 -12.17
N GLU A 59 -6.34 3.04 -11.15
CA GLU A 59 -7.69 3.59 -11.03
C GLU A 59 -7.73 4.57 -9.86
N ALA A 60 -8.00 5.85 -10.15
CA ALA A 60 -8.22 6.88 -9.13
C ALA A 60 -9.72 6.98 -8.80
N SER A 61 -10.06 6.90 -7.52
CA SER A 61 -11.43 7.03 -7.00
C SER A 61 -11.45 7.88 -5.72
N LEU A 62 -12.64 8.21 -5.22
CA LEU A 62 -12.79 8.91 -3.94
C LEU A 62 -12.18 8.14 -2.75
N ALA A 63 -12.08 6.82 -2.85
CA ALA A 63 -11.44 5.97 -1.85
C ALA A 63 -9.90 5.97 -1.94
N GLY A 64 -9.31 6.66 -2.93
CA GLY A 64 -7.87 6.72 -3.17
C GLY A 64 -7.45 6.16 -4.52
N LEU A 65 -6.15 5.97 -4.70
CA LEU A 65 -5.57 5.26 -5.82
C LEU A 65 -5.69 3.75 -5.59
N CYS A 66 -6.12 3.02 -6.59
CA CYS A 66 -6.20 1.56 -6.56
C CYS A 66 -5.44 0.97 -7.74
N LEU A 67 -4.54 0.04 -7.45
CA LEU A 67 -3.81 -0.70 -8.47
C LEU A 67 -4.76 -1.73 -9.13
N SER A 68 -5.09 -1.50 -10.39
CA SER A 68 -5.92 -2.43 -11.16
C SER A 68 -5.06 -3.55 -11.76
N MET A 69 -5.26 -4.76 -11.26
CA MET A 69 -4.54 -5.98 -11.72
C MET A 69 -5.30 -6.72 -12.83
N ARG A 70 -6.09 -6.01 -13.64
CA ARG A 70 -6.88 -6.66 -14.71
C ARG A 70 -5.98 -7.45 -15.65
N GLY A 71 -6.27 -8.75 -15.77
CA GLY A 71 -5.55 -9.65 -16.68
C GLY A 71 -4.18 -10.13 -16.17
N VAL A 72 -3.85 -9.94 -14.90
CA VAL A 72 -2.64 -10.47 -14.27
C VAL A 72 -3.01 -11.53 -13.25
N LEU A 73 -2.60 -12.78 -13.50
CA LEU A 73 -2.70 -13.86 -12.54
C LEU A 73 -1.35 -14.01 -11.83
N LEU A 74 -1.25 -13.48 -10.63
CA LEU A 74 -0.06 -13.66 -9.78
C LEU A 74 -0.15 -14.97 -9.00
N SER A 75 0.99 -15.62 -8.80
CA SER A 75 1.06 -16.72 -7.83
C SER A 75 0.83 -16.18 -6.42
N PRO A 76 0.30 -17.01 -5.47
CA PRO A 76 0.01 -16.54 -4.11
C PRO A 76 1.21 -15.90 -3.39
N GLY A 77 2.44 -16.37 -3.67
CA GLY A 77 3.66 -15.76 -3.11
C GLY A 77 3.98 -14.38 -3.69
N ARG A 78 3.80 -14.19 -5.01
CA ARG A 78 3.99 -12.88 -5.65
C ARG A 78 2.92 -11.88 -5.23
N GLU A 79 1.67 -12.36 -5.09
CA GLU A 79 0.57 -11.53 -4.62
C GLU A 79 0.77 -11.11 -3.16
N LEU A 80 1.28 -12.02 -2.30
CA LEU A 80 1.65 -11.71 -0.93
C LEU A 80 2.71 -10.60 -0.87
N LEU A 81 3.77 -10.73 -1.67
CA LEU A 81 4.84 -9.74 -1.75
C LEU A 81 4.31 -8.38 -2.21
N LEU A 82 3.44 -8.38 -3.23
CA LEU A 82 2.81 -7.17 -3.74
C LEU A 82 1.92 -6.51 -2.68
N ALA A 83 1.05 -7.27 -2.01
CA ALA A 83 0.16 -6.74 -0.99
C ALA A 83 0.90 -6.22 0.26
N ALA A 84 2.04 -6.81 0.61
CA ALA A 84 2.85 -6.37 1.73
C ALA A 84 3.69 -5.11 1.42
N ALA A 85 3.90 -4.77 0.15
CA ALA A 85 4.82 -3.72 -0.27
C ALA A 85 4.41 -2.32 0.21
N GLY A 86 3.13 -1.94 0.09
CA GLY A 86 2.61 -0.66 0.56
C GLY A 86 2.79 -0.47 2.07
N PRO A 87 2.23 -1.37 2.90
CA PRO A 87 2.44 -1.31 4.34
C PRO A 87 3.92 -1.31 4.74
N ALA A 88 4.77 -2.11 4.07
CA ALA A 88 6.19 -2.17 4.36
C ALA A 88 6.89 -0.82 4.13
N VAL A 89 6.58 -0.10 3.04
CA VAL A 89 7.12 1.24 2.79
C VAL A 89 6.74 2.19 3.91
N ASN A 90 5.48 2.21 4.34
CA ASN A 90 5.04 3.10 5.41
C ASN A 90 5.73 2.77 6.74
N LEU A 91 5.85 1.47 7.10
CA LEU A 91 6.54 1.06 8.32
C LEU A 91 8.04 1.39 8.29
N LEU A 92 8.69 1.22 7.13
CA LEU A 92 10.09 1.60 6.92
C LEU A 92 10.28 3.12 7.07
N LEU A 93 9.42 3.93 6.45
CA LEU A 93 9.47 5.38 6.54
C LEU A 93 9.26 5.86 7.98
N ALA A 94 8.30 5.28 8.70
CA ALA A 94 8.09 5.59 10.10
C ALA A 94 9.30 5.22 10.95
N GLY A 95 9.84 4.01 10.80
CA GLY A 95 11.00 3.52 11.55
C GLY A 95 12.26 4.34 11.26
N THR A 96 12.53 4.68 9.99
CA THR A 96 13.68 5.51 9.62
C THR A 96 13.56 6.93 10.17
N MET A 97 12.36 7.52 10.15
CA MET A 97 12.13 8.86 10.73
C MET A 97 12.33 8.86 12.24
N LEU A 98 11.81 7.84 12.95
CA LEU A 98 11.99 7.70 14.40
C LEU A 98 13.47 7.52 14.75
N ALA A 99 14.18 6.64 14.04
CA ALA A 99 15.61 6.43 14.25
C ALA A 99 16.44 7.71 13.95
N TRP A 100 16.05 8.48 12.94
CA TRP A 100 16.67 9.76 12.62
C TRP A 100 16.49 10.79 13.74
N MET A 101 15.29 10.85 14.35
CA MET A 101 14.99 11.75 15.45
C MET A 101 15.66 11.34 16.77
N ASP A 102 15.85 10.03 16.99
CA ASP A 102 16.57 9.53 18.18
C ASP A 102 18.09 9.78 18.11
N GLY A 103 18.58 10.12 16.92
CA GLY A 103 19.98 10.48 16.64
C GLY A 103 20.26 11.99 16.70
N PRO A 104 21.24 12.46 15.90
CA PRO A 104 21.73 13.85 15.96
C PRO A 104 20.71 14.91 15.51
N ALA A 105 19.63 14.53 14.83
CA ALA A 105 18.62 15.48 14.34
C ALA A 105 17.70 15.99 15.46
N GLY A 106 17.55 15.21 16.55
CA GLY A 106 16.62 15.52 17.63
C GLY A 106 15.14 15.40 17.23
N TYR A 107 14.27 15.44 18.24
CA TYR A 107 12.83 15.35 18.04
C TYR A 107 12.27 16.60 17.39
N SER A 108 11.51 16.42 16.30
CA SER A 108 10.78 17.49 15.63
C SER A 108 9.29 17.17 15.56
N TYR A 109 8.47 18.21 15.65
CA TYR A 109 7.00 18.05 15.54
C TYR A 109 6.59 17.41 14.19
N PHE A 110 7.19 17.89 13.10
CA PHE A 110 6.96 17.33 11.76
C PHE A 110 7.38 15.85 11.67
N GLY A 111 8.54 15.48 12.22
CA GLY A 111 9.03 14.11 12.21
C GLY A 111 8.10 13.16 12.95
N LEU A 112 7.59 13.55 14.13
CA LEU A 112 6.63 12.77 14.89
C LEU A 112 5.32 12.58 14.12
N TRP A 113 4.81 13.67 13.50
CA TRP A 113 3.60 13.62 12.69
C TRP A 113 3.76 12.71 11.47
N PHE A 114 4.87 12.84 10.75
CA PHE A 114 5.18 12.00 9.60
C PHE A 114 5.30 10.53 10.00
N ALA A 115 6.03 10.21 11.07
CA ALA A 115 6.17 8.83 11.55
C ALA A 115 4.81 8.25 12.00
N SER A 116 4.05 9.00 12.80
CA SER A 116 2.74 8.58 13.28
C SER A 116 1.74 8.35 12.15
N THR A 117 1.71 9.24 11.15
CA THR A 117 0.83 9.12 9.99
C THR A 117 1.18 7.88 9.15
N ASN A 118 2.48 7.62 8.92
CA ASN A 118 2.92 6.42 8.23
C ASN A 118 2.57 5.15 9.01
N LEU A 119 2.74 5.13 10.34
CA LEU A 119 2.32 4.01 11.18
C LEU A 119 0.81 3.75 11.10
N LEU A 120 0.01 4.82 11.12
CA LEU A 120 -1.45 4.71 11.01
C LEU A 120 -1.86 4.19 9.63
N VAL A 121 -1.33 4.76 8.53
CA VAL A 121 -1.66 4.32 7.17
C VAL A 121 -1.21 2.88 6.95
N GLY A 122 0.03 2.53 7.29
CA GLY A 122 0.54 1.17 7.14
C GLY A 122 -0.19 0.16 8.03
N GLY A 123 -0.41 0.49 9.30
CA GLY A 123 -1.11 -0.36 10.25
C GLY A 123 -2.58 -0.58 9.88
N PHE A 124 -3.27 0.49 9.45
CA PHE A 124 -4.67 0.39 9.00
C PHE A 124 -4.79 -0.54 7.78
N ASN A 125 -3.89 -0.40 6.81
CA ASN A 125 -3.90 -1.25 5.63
C ASN A 125 -3.55 -2.72 5.91
N LEU A 126 -2.93 -3.03 7.04
CA LEU A 126 -2.68 -4.42 7.48
C LEU A 126 -3.89 -5.09 8.14
N LEU A 127 -4.97 -4.36 8.41
CA LEU A 127 -6.19 -4.96 8.96
C LEU A 127 -6.81 -5.96 7.97
N PRO A 128 -7.30 -7.13 8.44
CA PRO A 128 -7.90 -8.15 7.59
C PRO A 128 -9.36 -7.79 7.21
N VAL A 129 -9.55 -6.59 6.66
CA VAL A 129 -10.85 -6.06 6.22
C VAL A 129 -10.89 -6.03 4.70
N PRO A 130 -12.01 -6.45 4.07
CA PRO A 130 -12.15 -6.42 2.61
C PRO A 130 -11.85 -5.03 2.03
N GLY A 131 -10.99 -4.99 1.01
CA GLY A 131 -10.54 -3.75 0.37
C GLY A 131 -9.18 -3.24 0.84
N LEU A 132 -8.64 -3.75 1.95
CA LEU A 132 -7.31 -3.43 2.46
C LEU A 132 -6.29 -4.53 2.11
N ASP A 133 -5.00 -4.18 2.18
CA ASP A 133 -3.94 -5.13 1.85
C ASP A 133 -3.87 -6.31 2.81
N GLY A 134 -4.19 -6.11 4.09
CA GLY A 134 -4.25 -7.17 5.09
C GLY A 134 -5.23 -8.28 4.75
N TRP A 135 -6.34 -7.98 4.06
CA TRP A 135 -7.27 -8.99 3.55
C TRP A 135 -6.61 -9.86 2.46
N ARG A 136 -5.90 -9.22 1.53
CA ARG A 136 -5.16 -9.91 0.47
C ARG A 136 -4.04 -10.77 1.04
N ILE A 137 -3.27 -10.22 1.98
CA ILE A 137 -2.21 -10.94 2.72
C ILE A 137 -2.79 -12.18 3.41
N ALA A 138 -3.88 -12.05 4.16
CA ALA A 138 -4.53 -13.16 4.84
C ALA A 138 -5.03 -14.24 3.86
N GLY A 139 -5.58 -13.82 2.70
CA GLY A 139 -5.99 -14.73 1.63
C GLY A 139 -4.83 -15.54 1.04
N CYS A 140 -3.74 -14.86 0.71
CA CYS A 140 -2.53 -15.48 0.18
C CYS A 140 -1.90 -16.47 1.17
N LEU A 141 -1.81 -16.09 2.44
CA LEU A 141 -1.28 -16.96 3.50
C LEU A 141 -2.12 -18.23 3.65
N ARG A 142 -3.46 -18.12 3.65
CA ARG A 142 -4.35 -19.29 3.69
C ARG A 142 -4.09 -20.23 2.51
N GLN A 143 -3.97 -19.70 1.28
CA GLN A 143 -3.69 -20.50 0.09
C GLN A 143 -2.33 -21.21 0.18
N LEU A 144 -1.28 -20.52 0.64
CA LEU A 144 0.05 -21.10 0.79
C LEU A 144 0.07 -22.22 1.84
N VAL A 145 -0.61 -22.03 2.97
CA VAL A 145 -0.75 -23.07 4.01
C VAL A 145 -1.49 -24.28 3.47
N GLN A 146 -2.64 -24.08 2.81
CA GLN A 146 -3.41 -25.18 2.23
C GLN A 146 -2.64 -25.96 1.17
N TYR A 147 -1.86 -25.26 0.34
CA TYR A 147 -0.99 -25.91 -0.64
C TYR A 147 0.06 -26.81 0.04
N ARG A 148 0.74 -26.30 1.07
CA ARG A 148 1.72 -27.08 1.85
C ARG A 148 1.09 -28.32 2.49
N LEU A 149 -0.09 -28.18 3.12
CA LEU A 149 -0.77 -29.30 3.76
C LEU A 149 -1.19 -30.38 2.74
N ARG A 150 -1.64 -29.98 1.56
CA ARG A 150 -1.99 -30.94 0.49
C ARG A 150 -0.76 -31.69 -0.04
N CYS A 151 0.36 -30.98 -0.27
CA CYS A 151 1.60 -31.62 -0.71
C CYS A 151 2.12 -32.62 0.33
N HIS A 152 2.03 -32.31 1.61
CA HIS A 152 2.44 -33.21 2.70
C HIS A 152 1.54 -34.45 2.85
N SER A 153 0.24 -34.30 2.54
CA SER A 153 -0.73 -35.40 2.59
C SER A 153 -0.61 -36.36 1.41
N THR A 154 -0.08 -35.89 0.26
CA THR A 154 0.03 -36.70 -0.97
C THR A 154 1.33 -37.50 -1.03
N TYR A 155 2.39 -37.11 -0.30
CA TYR A 155 3.64 -37.83 -0.21
C TYR A 155 4.11 -37.97 1.24
N PRO A 156 3.51 -38.92 2.03
CA PRO A 156 3.90 -39.11 3.43
C PRO A 156 5.24 -39.80 3.65
N TYR A 157 5.91 -40.27 2.59
CA TYR A 157 7.18 -41.00 2.67
C TYR A 157 8.14 -40.59 1.56
N ILE A 158 8.88 -39.52 1.71
CA ILE A 158 10.22 -39.32 1.14
C ILE A 158 11.10 -38.71 2.22
#